data_49323a15a20135c81ae63cb4591c90c4
#
_entry.id   49323a15a20135c81ae63cb4591c90c4
#
_cell.length_a   1.000
_cell.length_b   1.000
_cell.length_c   1.000
_cell.angle_alpha   90.00
_cell.angle_beta   90.00
_cell.angle_gamma   90.00
#
_symmetry.space_group_name_H-M   'P 1'
#
loop_
_entity.id
_entity.type
_entity.pdbx_description
1 polymer ?
#
loop_
_entity_poly.entity_id
_entity_poly.type
_entity_poly.pdbx_seq_one_letter_code
_entity_poly.pdbx_strand_id
1 'polypeptide(L)'
;CHLFGFPENEDPLSLSKFEQLSGTVPCFTNLADLDNIIHTLCLAYEAFKKKFGQTPYLALAAKHGNTCGFGADWENPQIALEKALFGNSTAIWGGEFVCNFPITDSLAKLLYESDAREKTVGSGWWMLDLVAAPSFSSEALAVLGQKKDRKLMLNESLAEPQVSNSTVSFRPVRGGFLRQPLANYILDFEEIEVNGSGFTEQTLGSLILAWAVSWSSNLGGNEISLAKDLQLIGSGGGPATTIAACNAVARAQEQGHAIQSAVFAADA
;
A
#
# COMPACT_ATOMS: atom_id res chain seq x y z
N CYS A 1 -18.94 3.67 -12.53
CA CYS A 1 -18.62 2.28 -12.90
C CYS A 1 -19.60 1.31 -12.25
N HIS A 2 -19.56 0.05 -12.66
CA HIS A 2 -20.34 -1.03 -12.04
C HIS A 2 -19.38 -2.08 -11.51
N LEU A 3 -19.57 -2.48 -10.25
CA LEU A 3 -18.88 -3.61 -9.64
C LEU A 3 -19.74 -4.87 -9.83
N PHE A 4 -19.15 -5.89 -10.41
CA PHE A 4 -19.77 -7.20 -10.56
C PHE A 4 -19.04 -8.17 -9.62
N GLY A 5 -19.74 -8.67 -8.62
CA GLY A 5 -19.20 -9.64 -7.67
C GLY A 5 -19.53 -11.08 -8.07
N PHE A 6 -18.73 -12.02 -7.59
CA PHE A 6 -19.07 -13.44 -7.66
C PHE A 6 -20.16 -13.75 -6.63
N PRO A 7 -21.20 -14.55 -6.97
CA PRO A 7 -22.34 -14.81 -6.09
C PRO A 7 -21.97 -15.44 -4.74
N GLU A 8 -20.90 -16.25 -4.69
CA GLU A 8 -20.44 -16.98 -3.51
C GLU A 8 -19.11 -16.42 -2.96
N ASN A 9 -18.93 -15.10 -3.06
CA ASN A 9 -17.70 -14.48 -2.60
C ASN A 9 -17.68 -14.34 -1.08
N GLU A 10 -16.83 -15.14 -0.41
CA GLU A 10 -16.61 -15.13 1.04
C GLU A 10 -15.47 -14.21 1.48
N ASP A 11 -14.67 -13.67 0.54
CA ASP A 11 -13.55 -12.79 0.86
C ASP A 11 -14.03 -11.58 1.67
N PRO A 12 -13.58 -11.40 2.93
CA PRO A 12 -14.02 -10.30 3.78
C PRO A 12 -13.56 -8.93 3.29
N LEU A 13 -12.49 -8.88 2.49
CA LEU A 13 -11.93 -7.66 1.89
C LEU A 13 -12.41 -7.42 0.46
N SER A 14 -13.37 -8.20 -0.05
CA SER A 14 -14.01 -7.92 -1.33
C SER A 14 -14.52 -6.48 -1.38
N LEU A 15 -14.30 -5.80 -2.49
CA LEU A 15 -14.70 -4.39 -2.69
C LEU A 15 -16.21 -4.14 -2.43
N SER A 16 -17.05 -5.15 -2.64
CA SER A 16 -18.48 -5.09 -2.36
C SER A 16 -18.85 -5.07 -0.86
N LYS A 17 -17.88 -5.39 0.02
CA LYS A 17 -18.06 -5.41 1.49
C LYS A 17 -17.55 -4.14 2.17
N PHE A 18 -17.05 -3.19 1.39
CA PHE A 18 -16.69 -1.88 1.91
C PHE A 18 -17.93 -0.98 2.04
N GLU A 19 -18.11 -0.39 3.22
CA GLU A 19 -19.11 0.65 3.45
C GLU A 19 -18.52 2.01 3.10
N GLN A 20 -19.18 2.73 2.20
CA GLN A 20 -18.82 4.13 1.92
C GLN A 20 -19.49 5.07 2.91
N LEU A 21 -18.70 5.68 3.80
CA LEU A 21 -19.20 6.60 4.84
C LEU A 21 -19.33 8.04 4.35
N SER A 22 -18.55 8.45 3.37
CA SER A 22 -18.51 9.81 2.83
C SER A 22 -17.98 9.85 1.42
N GLY A 23 -18.17 10.99 0.76
CA GLY A 23 -17.57 11.27 -0.55
C GLY A 23 -18.48 10.95 -1.74
N THR A 24 -17.98 11.20 -2.93
CA THR A 24 -18.64 10.84 -4.19
C THR A 24 -18.50 9.34 -4.47
N VAL A 25 -19.37 8.79 -5.31
CA VAL A 25 -19.27 7.38 -5.73
C VAL A 25 -17.90 7.09 -6.34
N PRO A 26 -17.19 6.04 -5.89
CA PRO A 26 -15.89 5.70 -6.42
C PRO A 26 -15.93 5.43 -7.93
N CYS A 27 -14.95 5.93 -8.66
CA CYS A 27 -14.78 5.62 -10.07
C CYS A 27 -14.03 4.29 -10.25
N PHE A 28 -13.88 3.85 -11.49
CA PHE A 28 -13.16 2.61 -11.83
C PHE A 28 -11.72 2.62 -11.27
N THR A 29 -11.01 3.74 -11.44
CA THR A 29 -9.62 3.88 -10.97
C THR A 29 -9.53 3.77 -9.45
N ASN A 30 -10.41 4.47 -8.70
CA ASN A 30 -10.38 4.38 -7.23
C ASN A 30 -10.56 2.94 -6.73
N LEU A 31 -11.48 2.17 -7.35
CA LEU A 31 -11.73 0.78 -6.94
C LEU A 31 -10.59 -0.16 -7.36
N ALA A 32 -10.02 0.03 -8.55
CA ALA A 32 -8.89 -0.76 -9.02
C ALA A 32 -7.61 -0.49 -8.19
N ASP A 33 -7.37 0.78 -7.83
CA ASP A 33 -6.25 1.17 -6.98
C ASP A 33 -6.44 0.62 -5.55
N LEU A 34 -7.67 0.71 -5.00
CA LEU A 34 -7.99 0.15 -3.69
C LEU A 34 -7.77 -1.37 -3.64
N ASP A 35 -8.24 -2.11 -4.64
CA ASP A 35 -8.06 -3.56 -4.76
C ASP A 35 -6.57 -3.93 -4.73
N ASN A 36 -5.76 -3.22 -5.52
CA ASN A 36 -4.33 -3.47 -5.60
C ASN A 36 -3.59 -3.19 -4.28
N ILE A 37 -3.89 -2.07 -3.61
CA ILE A 37 -3.22 -1.76 -2.33
C ILE A 37 -3.69 -2.65 -1.18
N ILE A 38 -4.92 -3.14 -1.21
CA ILE A 38 -5.41 -4.17 -0.27
C ILE A 38 -4.59 -5.46 -0.46
N HIS A 39 -4.38 -5.89 -1.70
CA HIS A 39 -3.57 -7.08 -1.97
C HIS A 39 -2.14 -6.91 -1.43
N THR A 40 -1.49 -5.78 -1.69
CA THR A 40 -0.16 -5.45 -1.16
C THR A 40 -0.14 -5.45 0.39
N LEU A 41 -1.17 -4.86 1.01
CA LEU A 41 -1.33 -4.84 2.47
C LEU A 41 -1.43 -6.26 3.04
N CYS A 42 -2.26 -7.11 2.45
CA CYS A 42 -2.46 -8.50 2.87
C CYS A 42 -1.15 -9.30 2.78
N LEU A 43 -0.41 -9.19 1.68
CA LEU A 43 0.87 -9.87 1.49
C LEU A 43 1.87 -9.48 2.59
N ALA A 44 2.02 -8.18 2.86
CA ALA A 44 2.91 -7.70 3.91
C ALA A 44 2.46 -8.16 5.30
N TYR A 45 1.16 -8.03 5.61
CA TYR A 45 0.60 -8.44 6.89
C TYR A 45 0.89 -9.92 7.18
N GLU A 46 0.60 -10.81 6.23
CA GLU A 46 0.84 -12.24 6.37
C GLU A 46 2.33 -12.57 6.48
N ALA A 47 3.20 -11.91 5.71
CA ALA A 47 4.64 -12.10 5.79
C ALA A 47 5.22 -11.65 7.14
N PHE A 48 4.76 -10.51 7.69
CA PHE A 48 5.11 -10.07 9.05
C PHE A 48 4.64 -11.08 10.10
N LYS A 49 3.40 -11.51 10.02
CA LYS A 49 2.82 -12.51 10.93
C LYS A 49 3.59 -13.84 10.89
N LYS A 50 3.94 -14.30 9.69
CA LYS A 50 4.71 -15.53 9.48
C LYS A 50 6.12 -15.41 10.04
N LYS A 51 6.80 -14.27 9.81
CA LYS A 51 8.20 -14.07 10.24
C LYS A 51 8.33 -13.79 11.73
N PHE A 52 7.47 -12.93 12.29
CA PHE A 52 7.63 -12.39 13.64
C PHE A 52 6.57 -12.87 14.65
N GLY A 53 5.56 -13.64 14.21
CA GLY A 53 4.42 -14.05 15.04
C GLY A 53 3.47 -12.92 15.40
N GLN A 54 3.75 -11.70 14.97
CA GLN A 54 2.97 -10.49 15.20
C GLN A 54 3.10 -9.55 13.99
N THR A 55 2.24 -8.55 13.92
CA THR A 55 2.19 -7.61 12.80
C THR A 55 2.31 -6.18 13.29
N PRO A 56 3.05 -5.31 12.58
CA PRO A 56 3.10 -3.90 12.90
C PRO A 56 1.82 -3.16 12.45
N TYR A 57 1.70 -1.89 12.81
CA TYR A 57 0.83 -0.96 12.11
C TYR A 57 1.35 -0.77 10.69
N LEU A 58 0.47 -0.94 9.71
CA LEU A 58 0.78 -0.86 8.28
C LEU A 58 -0.08 0.21 7.62
N ALA A 59 0.53 1.06 6.80
CA ALA A 59 -0.14 2.08 6.02
C ALA A 59 0.43 2.15 4.61
N LEU A 60 -0.43 2.19 3.61
CA LEU A 60 -0.07 2.28 2.20
C LEU A 60 -0.73 3.47 1.53
N ALA A 61 -0.01 4.02 0.57
CA ALA A 61 -0.50 5.04 -0.35
C ALA A 61 -0.18 4.63 -1.78
N ALA A 62 -1.15 4.73 -2.67
CA ALA A 62 -0.97 4.40 -4.08
C ALA A 62 -1.64 5.41 -5.00
N LYS A 63 -1.24 5.37 -6.25
CA LYS A 63 -1.88 6.08 -7.34
C LYS A 63 -1.72 5.31 -8.64
N HIS A 64 -2.84 5.18 -9.38
CA HIS A 64 -2.86 4.45 -10.66
C HIS A 64 -2.37 3.01 -10.55
N GLY A 65 -2.75 2.33 -9.45
CA GLY A 65 -2.36 0.95 -9.16
C GLY A 65 -0.90 0.78 -8.68
N ASN A 66 -0.15 1.88 -8.50
CA ASN A 66 1.23 1.83 -8.04
C ASN A 66 1.34 2.25 -6.58
N THR A 67 1.90 1.39 -5.75
CA THR A 67 2.25 1.78 -4.39
C THR A 67 3.37 2.81 -4.42
N CYS A 68 3.07 4.03 -3.99
CA CYS A 68 4.02 5.15 -3.94
C CYS A 68 4.49 5.47 -2.52
N GLY A 69 3.85 4.87 -1.51
CA GLY A 69 4.29 4.94 -0.13
C GLY A 69 3.81 3.72 0.66
N PHE A 70 4.68 3.18 1.49
CA PHE A 70 4.36 2.11 2.42
C PHE A 70 5.16 2.31 3.70
N GLY A 71 4.48 2.38 4.82
CA GLY A 71 5.09 2.55 6.13
C GLY A 71 4.65 1.46 7.09
N ALA A 72 5.58 1.04 7.94
CA ALA A 72 5.31 0.16 9.06
C ALA A 72 5.93 0.69 10.34
N ASP A 73 5.25 0.44 11.47
CA ASP A 73 5.80 0.74 12.80
C ASP A 73 5.19 -0.21 13.84
N TRP A 74 6.02 -0.70 14.76
CA TRP A 74 5.60 -1.68 15.76
C TRP A 74 4.78 -1.09 16.90
N GLU A 75 4.93 0.20 17.18
CA GLU A 75 4.40 0.82 18.39
C GLU A 75 3.44 1.97 18.10
N ASN A 76 3.65 2.69 16.99
CA ASN A 76 2.94 3.95 16.74
C ASN A 76 2.33 4.02 15.34
N PRO A 77 0.97 3.97 15.21
CA PRO A 77 0.28 4.07 13.94
C PRO A 77 0.53 5.40 13.22
N GLN A 78 0.83 6.49 13.95
CA GLN A 78 1.18 7.77 13.35
C GLN A 78 2.48 7.67 12.54
N ILE A 79 3.51 6.99 13.08
CA ILE A 79 4.79 6.81 12.39
C ILE A 79 4.60 5.98 11.11
N ALA A 80 3.79 4.90 11.17
CA ALA A 80 3.46 4.10 9.99
C ALA A 80 2.76 4.94 8.92
N LEU A 81 1.80 5.77 9.33
CA LEU A 81 1.07 6.69 8.45
C LEU A 81 2.01 7.72 7.81
N GLU A 82 2.84 8.40 8.60
CA GLU A 82 3.79 9.40 8.10
C GLU A 82 4.78 8.78 7.12
N LYS A 83 5.34 7.60 7.41
CA LYS A 83 6.21 6.85 6.50
C LYS A 83 5.52 6.56 5.16
N ALA A 84 4.24 6.17 5.18
CA ALA A 84 3.47 5.94 3.96
C ALA A 84 3.27 7.24 3.15
N LEU A 85 2.89 8.33 3.81
CA LEU A 85 2.65 9.62 3.16
C LEU A 85 3.94 10.24 2.58
N PHE A 86 5.07 10.06 3.26
CA PHE A 86 6.36 10.62 2.87
C PHE A 86 7.26 9.66 2.08
N GLY A 87 6.79 8.47 1.73
CA GLY A 87 7.48 7.60 0.77
C GLY A 87 7.67 8.31 -0.58
N ASN A 88 6.58 8.84 -1.14
CA ASN A 88 6.61 9.77 -2.28
C ASN A 88 5.49 10.80 -2.15
N SER A 89 5.77 11.88 -1.44
CA SER A 89 4.80 12.91 -1.08
C SER A 89 4.22 13.68 -2.29
N THR A 90 4.88 13.62 -3.44
CA THR A 90 4.43 14.23 -4.69
C THR A 90 3.51 13.28 -5.46
N ALA A 91 3.87 12.00 -5.56
CA ALA A 91 3.11 11.03 -6.35
C ALA A 91 1.74 10.71 -5.75
N ILE A 92 1.59 10.77 -4.43
CA ILE A 92 0.33 10.46 -3.73
C ILE A 92 -0.81 11.47 -4.00
N TRP A 93 -0.54 12.59 -4.64
CA TRP A 93 -1.55 13.61 -4.94
C TRP A 93 -2.71 13.05 -5.76
N GLY A 94 -3.94 13.05 -5.20
CA GLY A 94 -5.12 12.43 -5.80
C GLY A 94 -5.12 10.90 -5.77
N GLY A 95 -4.34 10.32 -4.87
CA GLY A 95 -4.24 8.87 -4.71
C GLY A 95 -5.13 8.30 -3.61
N GLU A 96 -4.99 7.01 -3.39
CA GLU A 96 -5.69 6.20 -2.40
C GLU A 96 -4.77 5.86 -1.21
N PHE A 97 -5.37 5.78 -0.04
CA PHE A 97 -4.69 5.41 1.21
C PHE A 97 -5.45 4.28 1.90
N VAL A 98 -4.73 3.29 2.42
CA VAL A 98 -5.28 2.20 3.24
C VAL A 98 -4.37 1.93 4.44
N CYS A 99 -4.96 1.53 5.57
CA CYS A 99 -4.21 1.09 6.75
C CYS A 99 -4.94 -0.04 7.50
N ASN A 100 -4.20 -0.75 8.37
CA ASN A 100 -4.73 -1.82 9.21
C ASN A 100 -5.08 -1.36 10.64
N PHE A 101 -5.21 -0.06 10.88
CA PHE A 101 -5.50 0.51 12.20
C PHE A 101 -6.62 1.56 12.14
N PRO A 102 -7.31 1.80 13.26
CA PRO A 102 -8.36 2.83 13.34
C PRO A 102 -7.84 4.24 13.02
N ILE A 103 -8.59 5.00 12.24
CA ILE A 103 -8.30 6.43 12.03
C ILE A 103 -8.95 7.25 13.14
N THR A 104 -8.10 7.71 14.06
CA THR A 104 -8.47 8.63 15.15
C THR A 104 -8.49 10.08 14.68
N ASP A 105 -8.95 11.00 15.54
CA ASP A 105 -8.92 12.44 15.30
C ASP A 105 -7.52 12.96 14.95
N SER A 106 -6.49 12.55 15.70
CA SER A 106 -5.12 12.96 15.46
C SER A 106 -4.58 12.49 14.11
N LEU A 107 -4.85 11.24 13.73
CA LEU A 107 -4.43 10.68 12.46
C LEU A 107 -5.20 11.31 11.28
N ALA A 108 -6.48 11.61 11.46
CA ALA A 108 -7.28 12.29 10.45
C ALA A 108 -6.76 13.70 10.14
N LYS A 109 -6.31 14.43 11.15
CA LYS A 109 -5.68 15.75 10.95
C LYS A 109 -4.41 15.63 10.11
N LEU A 110 -3.56 14.63 10.36
CA LEU A 110 -2.36 14.38 9.55
C LEU A 110 -2.68 13.97 8.11
N LEU A 111 -3.75 13.18 7.91
CA LEU A 111 -4.25 12.81 6.57
C LEU A 111 -4.91 13.98 5.83
N TYR A 112 -5.32 15.00 6.54
CA TYR A 112 -5.94 16.20 5.96
C TYR A 112 -4.89 17.26 5.62
N GLU A 113 -4.04 17.59 6.57
CA GLU A 113 -3.03 18.65 6.47
C GLU A 113 -1.82 18.32 7.35
N SER A 114 -0.61 18.67 6.89
CA SER A 114 0.63 18.40 7.60
C SER A 114 1.65 19.52 7.37
N ASP A 115 2.16 20.12 8.46
CA ASP A 115 3.25 21.10 8.43
C ASP A 115 4.53 20.54 7.79
N ALA A 116 4.76 19.22 7.96
CA ALA A 116 5.90 18.55 7.36
C ALA A 116 5.79 18.51 5.84
N ARG A 117 4.57 18.28 5.32
CA ARG A 117 4.31 18.34 3.88
C ARG A 117 4.47 19.77 3.33
N GLU A 118 3.99 20.78 4.04
CA GLU A 118 4.14 22.18 3.63
C GLU A 118 5.62 22.55 3.46
N LYS A 119 6.47 22.11 4.38
CA LYS A 119 7.92 22.33 4.30
C LYS A 119 8.60 21.60 3.14
N THR A 120 8.12 20.43 2.77
CA THR A 120 8.74 19.60 1.71
C THR A 120 8.20 19.89 0.31
N VAL A 121 6.90 20.17 0.19
CA VAL A 121 6.20 20.26 -1.11
C VAL A 121 5.61 21.65 -1.36
N GLY A 122 5.65 22.53 -0.37
CA GLY A 122 5.09 23.89 -0.47
C GLY A 122 3.56 23.95 -0.29
N SER A 123 2.93 22.88 0.18
CA SER A 123 1.51 22.83 0.51
C SER A 123 1.27 21.77 1.59
N GLY A 124 0.62 22.12 2.68
CA GLY A 124 0.29 21.22 3.79
C GLY A 124 -0.80 20.19 3.46
N TRP A 125 -1.61 20.43 2.46
CA TRP A 125 -2.79 19.62 2.16
C TRP A 125 -2.46 18.30 1.47
N TRP A 126 -3.05 17.21 2.00
CA TRP A 126 -3.04 15.91 1.35
C TRP A 126 -4.30 15.77 0.48
N MET A 127 -4.11 15.77 -0.82
CA MET A 127 -5.17 15.50 -1.81
C MET A 127 -5.35 13.99 -1.98
N LEU A 128 -5.87 13.32 -0.93
CA LEU A 128 -6.26 11.92 -1.03
C LEU A 128 -7.70 11.84 -1.55
N ASP A 129 -7.91 11.04 -2.59
CA ASP A 129 -9.23 10.82 -3.17
C ASP A 129 -10.03 9.76 -2.43
N LEU A 130 -9.33 8.76 -1.86
CA LEU A 130 -9.94 7.69 -1.10
C LEU A 130 -9.06 7.37 0.13
N VAL A 131 -9.72 7.16 1.27
CA VAL A 131 -9.10 6.67 2.50
C VAL A 131 -9.90 5.46 2.97
N ALA A 132 -9.24 4.30 3.11
CA ALA A 132 -9.84 3.07 3.62
C ALA A 132 -9.19 2.67 4.94
N ALA A 133 -10.01 2.28 5.93
CA ALA A 133 -9.55 1.90 7.25
C ALA A 133 -10.52 0.92 7.92
N PRO A 134 -10.09 0.19 8.97
CA PRO A 134 -10.97 -0.70 9.72
C PRO A 134 -12.05 0.05 10.53
N SER A 135 -11.77 1.29 10.93
CA SER A 135 -12.75 2.18 11.57
C SER A 135 -12.31 3.64 11.53
N PHE A 136 -13.27 4.54 11.77
CA PHE A 136 -13.04 5.98 11.86
C PHE A 136 -13.74 6.52 13.11
N SER A 137 -13.09 7.40 13.88
CA SER A 137 -13.76 8.15 14.93
C SER A 137 -14.75 9.16 14.33
N SER A 138 -15.72 9.64 15.12
CA SER A 138 -16.66 10.67 14.69
C SER A 138 -15.94 11.95 14.25
N GLU A 139 -14.90 12.30 14.98
CA GLU A 139 -14.06 13.46 14.70
C GLU A 139 -13.23 13.26 13.42
N ALA A 140 -12.74 12.04 13.19
CA ALA A 140 -12.04 11.72 11.96
C ALA A 140 -12.95 11.86 10.73
N LEU A 141 -14.18 11.39 10.81
CA LEU A 141 -15.18 11.58 9.74
C LEU A 141 -15.46 13.06 9.49
N ALA A 142 -15.58 13.87 10.56
CA ALA A 142 -15.80 15.30 10.43
C ALA A 142 -14.63 16.03 9.76
N VAL A 143 -13.39 15.68 10.11
CA VAL A 143 -12.17 16.27 9.53
C VAL A 143 -12.01 15.87 8.06
N LEU A 144 -11.98 14.57 7.77
CA LEU A 144 -11.74 14.07 6.43
C LEU A 144 -12.89 14.36 5.45
N GLY A 145 -14.13 14.38 5.96
CA GLY A 145 -15.33 14.69 5.19
C GLY A 145 -15.47 16.17 4.79
N GLN A 146 -14.62 17.08 5.28
CA GLN A 146 -14.58 18.46 4.80
C GLN A 146 -14.32 18.54 3.30
N LYS A 147 -13.50 17.62 2.77
CA LYS A 147 -13.37 17.44 1.33
C LYS A 147 -14.49 16.52 0.83
N LYS A 148 -15.53 17.14 0.27
CA LYS A 148 -16.77 16.46 -0.14
C LYS A 148 -16.59 15.34 -1.17
N ASP A 149 -15.53 15.36 -1.96
CA ASP A 149 -15.27 14.34 -2.99
C ASP A 149 -14.47 13.16 -2.46
N ARG A 150 -13.84 13.28 -1.27
CA ARG A 150 -13.03 12.23 -0.67
C ARG A 150 -13.90 11.06 -0.23
N LYS A 151 -13.60 9.87 -0.73
CA LYS A 151 -14.28 8.63 -0.36
C LYS A 151 -13.68 8.11 0.94
N LEU A 152 -14.51 7.92 1.96
CA LEU A 152 -14.13 7.26 3.19
C LEU A 152 -14.76 5.87 3.16
N MET A 153 -13.91 4.85 3.09
CA MET A 153 -14.31 3.45 2.90
C MET A 153 -14.00 2.66 4.17
N LEU A 154 -15.00 2.09 4.78
CA LEU A 154 -14.88 1.30 5.99
C LEU A 154 -14.95 -0.19 5.66
N ASN A 155 -14.02 -0.96 6.24
CA ASN A 155 -14.11 -2.41 6.31
C ASN A 155 -13.30 -2.90 7.52
N GLU A 156 -13.98 -3.43 8.54
CA GLU A 156 -13.38 -3.88 9.80
C GLU A 156 -12.30 -4.96 9.59
N SER A 157 -12.41 -5.76 8.52
CA SER A 157 -11.43 -6.81 8.21
C SER A 157 -10.06 -6.26 7.78
N LEU A 158 -9.93 -4.96 7.54
CA LEU A 158 -8.63 -4.32 7.35
C LEU A 158 -7.76 -4.35 8.62
N ALA A 159 -8.34 -4.56 9.82
CA ALA A 159 -7.57 -4.72 11.05
C ALA A 159 -6.67 -5.96 11.03
N GLU A 160 -7.13 -7.03 10.39
CA GLU A 160 -6.40 -8.28 10.20
C GLU A 160 -6.52 -8.75 8.75
N PRO A 161 -5.89 -8.03 7.80
CA PRO A 161 -6.08 -8.27 6.39
C PRO A 161 -5.44 -9.59 5.96
N GLN A 162 -6.24 -10.46 5.38
CA GLN A 162 -5.81 -11.77 4.90
C GLN A 162 -5.76 -11.80 3.37
N VAL A 163 -4.83 -12.56 2.84
CA VAL A 163 -4.75 -12.80 1.40
C VAL A 163 -6.01 -13.49 0.92
N SER A 164 -6.55 -13.04 -0.20
CA SER A 164 -7.76 -13.60 -0.79
C SER A 164 -7.67 -15.11 -1.00
N ASN A 165 -8.72 -15.81 -0.65
CA ASN A 165 -8.89 -17.23 -0.95
C ASN A 165 -9.14 -17.50 -2.44
N SER A 166 -9.27 -16.47 -3.27
CA SER A 166 -9.35 -16.63 -4.73
C SER A 166 -8.09 -17.31 -5.24
N THR A 167 -8.28 -18.33 -6.04
CA THR A 167 -7.17 -19.09 -6.64
C THR A 167 -6.82 -18.61 -8.04
N VAL A 168 -7.56 -17.64 -8.56
CA VAL A 168 -7.45 -17.22 -9.96
C VAL A 168 -7.52 -15.71 -10.13
N SER A 169 -6.70 -15.23 -11.07
CA SER A 169 -6.72 -13.87 -11.59
C SER A 169 -7.20 -13.88 -13.03
N PHE A 170 -7.96 -12.85 -13.42
CA PHE A 170 -8.47 -12.65 -14.77
C PHE A 170 -7.98 -11.34 -15.34
N ARG A 171 -7.51 -11.36 -16.57
CA ARG A 171 -7.16 -10.18 -17.34
C ARG A 171 -8.00 -10.10 -18.60
N PRO A 172 -8.80 -9.04 -18.79
CA PRO A 172 -9.54 -8.86 -20.03
C PRO A 172 -8.57 -8.62 -21.20
N VAL A 173 -8.88 -9.23 -22.34
CA VAL A 173 -8.14 -9.06 -23.59
C VAL A 173 -9.15 -8.92 -24.73
N ARG A 174 -8.68 -8.54 -25.92
CA ARG A 174 -9.56 -8.41 -27.08
C ARG A 174 -10.26 -9.75 -27.36
N GLY A 175 -11.58 -9.76 -27.29
CA GLY A 175 -12.41 -10.92 -27.56
C GLY A 175 -12.53 -11.94 -26.43
N GLY A 176 -12.01 -11.64 -25.20
CA GLY A 176 -12.09 -12.58 -24.09
C GLY A 176 -11.31 -12.16 -22.87
N PHE A 177 -10.78 -13.12 -22.13
CA PHE A 177 -9.94 -12.91 -20.96
C PHE A 177 -8.87 -14.00 -20.84
N LEU A 178 -7.75 -13.65 -20.24
CA LEU A 178 -6.74 -14.59 -19.75
C LEU A 178 -7.05 -14.96 -18.31
N ARG A 179 -6.78 -16.21 -17.93
CA ARG A 179 -6.93 -16.74 -16.58
C ARG A 179 -5.61 -17.36 -16.15
N GLN A 180 -5.16 -17.03 -14.96
CA GLN A 180 -3.98 -17.63 -14.33
C GLN A 180 -4.19 -17.80 -12.82
N PRO A 181 -3.36 -18.57 -12.12
CA PRO A 181 -3.33 -18.55 -10.65
C PRO A 181 -3.09 -17.13 -10.13
N LEU A 182 -3.75 -16.77 -9.02
CA LEU A 182 -3.47 -15.52 -8.32
C LEU A 182 -2.06 -15.58 -7.71
N ALA A 183 -1.33 -14.48 -7.79
CA ALA A 183 -0.01 -14.34 -7.16
C ALA A 183 -0.18 -14.07 -5.65
N ASN A 184 -0.47 -15.11 -4.89
CA ASN A 184 -0.73 -15.07 -3.44
C ASN A 184 0.34 -15.81 -2.60
N TYR A 185 1.53 -16.02 -3.17
CA TYR A 185 2.66 -16.53 -2.39
C TYR A 185 3.00 -15.57 -1.26
N ILE A 186 3.22 -16.08 -0.06
CA ILE A 186 3.66 -15.31 1.11
C ILE A 186 5.13 -15.60 1.36
N LEU A 187 5.94 -14.55 1.41
CA LEU A 187 7.37 -14.65 1.69
C LEU A 187 7.62 -15.41 2.99
N ASP A 188 8.37 -16.50 2.88
CA ASP A 188 8.79 -17.31 3.99
C ASP A 188 10.31 -17.35 4.09
N PHE A 189 10.86 -16.77 5.15
CA PHE A 189 12.30 -16.74 5.38
C PHE A 189 12.89 -18.10 5.76
N GLU A 190 12.06 -19.11 6.05
CA GLU A 190 12.51 -20.49 6.30
C GLU A 190 12.59 -21.32 5.02
N GLU A 191 11.88 -20.90 3.97
CA GLU A 191 11.85 -21.61 2.67
C GLU A 191 12.79 -21.02 1.62
N ILE A 192 13.41 -19.86 1.89
CA ILE A 192 14.32 -19.19 0.96
C ILE A 192 15.77 -19.44 1.29
N GLU A 193 16.64 -19.40 0.29
CA GLU A 193 18.07 -19.42 0.48
C GLU A 193 18.56 -18.05 0.97
N VAL A 194 19.20 -18.01 2.13
CA VAL A 194 19.77 -16.80 2.72
C VAL A 194 21.29 -16.82 2.63
N ASN A 195 21.85 -15.93 1.84
CA ASN A 195 23.28 -15.74 1.71
C ASN A 195 23.74 -14.51 2.52
N GLY A 196 24.54 -14.72 3.56
CA GLY A 196 25.04 -13.67 4.44
C GLY A 196 24.52 -13.79 5.88
N SER A 197 24.88 -12.82 6.71
CA SER A 197 24.54 -12.79 8.14
C SER A 197 24.35 -11.36 8.62
N GLY A 198 23.81 -11.18 9.84
CA GLY A 198 23.67 -9.87 10.47
C GLY A 198 22.41 -9.10 10.08
N PHE A 199 21.39 -9.79 9.55
CA PHE A 199 20.10 -9.18 9.28
C PHE A 199 19.38 -8.86 10.59
N THR A 200 19.03 -7.57 10.77
CA THR A 200 18.23 -7.12 11.91
C THR A 200 16.75 -7.31 11.62
N GLU A 201 15.90 -7.29 12.66
CA GLU A 201 14.45 -7.31 12.49
C GLU A 201 13.95 -6.15 11.62
N GLN A 202 14.55 -4.98 11.78
CA GLN A 202 14.26 -3.80 10.96
C GLN A 202 14.62 -4.02 9.48
N THR A 203 15.75 -4.66 9.21
CA THR A 203 16.17 -5.02 7.83
C THR A 203 15.18 -5.99 7.21
N LEU A 204 14.81 -7.05 7.94
CA LEU A 204 13.87 -8.06 7.48
C LEU A 204 12.47 -7.47 7.27
N GLY A 205 12.01 -6.62 8.19
CA GLY A 205 10.73 -5.92 8.02
C GLY A 205 10.73 -4.99 6.80
N SER A 206 11.82 -4.25 6.57
CA SER A 206 11.97 -3.43 5.36
C SER A 206 11.97 -4.27 4.09
N LEU A 207 12.59 -5.46 4.13
CA LEU A 207 12.57 -6.39 3.00
C LEU A 207 11.16 -6.92 2.70
N ILE A 208 10.36 -7.20 3.74
CA ILE A 208 8.95 -7.58 3.57
C ILE A 208 8.18 -6.48 2.84
N LEU A 209 8.36 -5.21 3.20
CA LEU A 209 7.70 -4.09 2.51
C LEU A 209 8.12 -4.02 1.04
N ALA A 210 9.42 -4.07 0.77
CA ALA A 210 9.95 -4.03 -0.59
C ALA A 210 9.43 -5.21 -1.43
N TRP A 211 9.45 -6.43 -0.86
CA TRP A 211 8.95 -7.63 -1.52
C TRP A 211 7.45 -7.53 -1.82
N ALA A 212 6.61 -7.14 -0.84
CA ALA A 212 5.17 -7.05 -1.02
C ALA A 212 4.80 -6.08 -2.17
N VAL A 213 5.52 -4.96 -2.27
CA VAL A 213 5.30 -3.98 -3.35
C VAL A 213 5.73 -4.53 -4.71
N SER A 214 6.93 -5.12 -4.82
CA SER A 214 7.40 -5.69 -6.10
C SER A 214 6.54 -6.88 -6.53
N TRP A 215 6.14 -7.75 -5.59
CA TRP A 215 5.34 -8.93 -5.88
C TRP A 215 3.90 -8.61 -6.31
N SER A 216 3.29 -7.58 -5.75
CA SER A 216 1.92 -7.15 -6.07
C SER A 216 1.84 -6.18 -7.25
N SER A 217 2.96 -5.73 -7.79
CA SER A 217 2.97 -4.73 -8.87
C SER A 217 2.23 -5.21 -10.11
N ASN A 218 1.42 -4.33 -10.69
CA ASN A 218 0.62 -4.61 -11.89
C ASN A 218 1.24 -4.06 -13.17
N LEU A 219 2.46 -3.54 -13.12
CA LEU A 219 3.05 -2.85 -14.28
C LEU A 219 3.44 -3.82 -15.42
N GLY A 220 3.51 -5.11 -15.10
CA GLY A 220 3.75 -6.15 -16.12
C GLY A 220 5.13 -6.05 -16.77
N GLY A 221 6.11 -5.63 -16.01
CA GLY A 221 7.50 -5.48 -16.39
C GLY A 221 8.42 -5.90 -15.25
N ASN A 222 9.69 -5.54 -15.33
CA ASN A 222 10.59 -5.68 -14.19
C ASN A 222 10.27 -4.61 -13.15
N GLU A 223 10.12 -5.03 -11.89
CA GLU A 223 9.81 -4.15 -10.77
C GLU A 223 10.94 -4.19 -9.74
N ILE A 224 11.35 -3.03 -9.27
CA ILE A 224 12.29 -2.87 -8.16
C ILE A 224 11.68 -1.96 -7.11
N SER A 225 11.66 -2.43 -5.88
CA SER A 225 11.23 -1.63 -4.73
C SER A 225 12.35 -1.51 -3.71
N LEU A 226 12.57 -0.29 -3.22
CA LEU A 226 13.57 0.05 -2.21
C LEU A 226 12.87 0.38 -0.90
N ALA A 227 13.31 -0.21 0.20
CA ALA A 227 12.81 0.12 1.52
C ALA A 227 13.95 0.30 2.53
N LYS A 228 13.70 1.13 3.53
CA LYS A 228 14.63 1.41 4.63
C LYS A 228 13.85 1.83 5.85
N ASP A 229 14.28 1.37 7.02
CA ASP A 229 13.71 1.77 8.31
C ASP A 229 12.18 1.59 8.38
N LEU A 230 11.69 0.45 7.81
CA LEU A 230 10.27 0.13 7.69
C LEU A 230 9.49 1.16 6.85
N GLN A 231 10.11 1.74 5.84
CA GLN A 231 9.50 2.67 4.90
C GLN A 231 9.88 2.30 3.46
N LEU A 232 8.91 2.26 2.56
CA LEU A 232 9.15 2.26 1.12
C LEU A 232 9.69 3.64 0.72
N ILE A 233 10.88 3.69 0.18
CA ILE A 233 11.56 4.93 -0.21
C ILE A 233 11.62 5.14 -1.73
N GLY A 234 11.37 4.10 -2.51
CA GLY A 234 11.35 4.20 -3.96
C GLY A 234 10.84 2.91 -4.59
N SER A 235 10.12 3.04 -5.69
CA SER A 235 9.72 1.92 -6.54
C SER A 235 9.87 2.31 -8.00
N GLY A 236 10.20 1.37 -8.85
CA GLY A 236 10.36 1.61 -10.27
C GLY A 236 10.10 0.37 -11.09
N GLY A 237 9.40 0.56 -12.20
CA GLY A 237 9.15 -0.46 -13.19
C GLY A 237 9.76 -0.10 -14.54
N GLY A 238 9.91 -1.09 -15.41
CA GLY A 238 10.39 -0.88 -16.75
C GLY A 238 10.62 -2.16 -17.55
N PRO A 239 10.97 -2.03 -18.83
CA PRO A 239 11.17 -3.17 -19.73
C PRO A 239 12.48 -3.94 -19.47
N ALA A 240 13.33 -3.43 -18.58
CA ALA A 240 14.58 -4.08 -18.15
C ALA A 240 14.85 -3.79 -16.68
N THR A 241 15.43 -4.76 -15.97
CA THR A 241 15.74 -4.65 -14.53
C THR A 241 16.60 -3.43 -14.21
N THR A 242 17.59 -3.11 -15.06
CA THR A 242 18.43 -1.91 -14.91
C THR A 242 17.62 -0.61 -14.99
N ILE A 243 16.63 -0.54 -15.87
CA ILE A 243 15.75 0.65 -16.01
C ILE A 243 14.85 0.74 -14.76
N ALA A 244 14.27 -0.35 -14.31
CA ALA A 244 13.47 -0.39 -13.09
C ALA A 244 14.30 0.07 -11.88
N ALA A 245 15.54 -0.42 -11.73
CA ALA A 245 16.44 0.00 -10.66
C ALA A 245 16.78 1.51 -10.73
N CYS A 246 17.12 2.01 -11.90
CA CYS A 246 17.37 3.45 -12.08
C CYS A 246 16.14 4.31 -11.72
N ASN A 247 14.94 3.86 -12.11
CA ASN A 247 13.70 4.57 -11.78
C ASN A 247 13.43 4.56 -10.26
N ALA A 248 13.63 3.42 -9.58
CA ALA A 248 13.46 3.32 -8.14
C ALA A 248 14.43 4.24 -7.38
N VAL A 249 15.70 4.22 -7.76
CA VAL A 249 16.74 5.09 -7.18
C VAL A 249 16.44 6.56 -7.41
N ALA A 250 16.11 6.94 -8.63
CA ALA A 250 15.80 8.34 -8.99
C ALA A 250 14.62 8.86 -8.13
N ARG A 251 13.54 8.08 -8.01
CA ARG A 251 12.38 8.46 -7.19
C ARG A 251 12.73 8.62 -5.72
N ALA A 252 13.55 7.72 -5.16
CA ALA A 252 14.02 7.84 -3.80
C ALA A 252 14.82 9.15 -3.59
N GLN A 253 15.74 9.45 -4.49
CA GLN A 253 16.57 10.66 -4.44
C GLN A 253 15.76 11.95 -4.62
N GLU A 254 14.79 11.98 -5.54
CA GLU A 254 13.87 13.10 -5.74
C GLU A 254 13.08 13.47 -4.48
N GLN A 255 12.76 12.48 -3.65
CA GLN A 255 12.08 12.68 -2.36
C GLN A 255 13.05 12.94 -1.21
N GLY A 256 14.37 13.00 -1.45
CA GLY A 256 15.39 13.24 -0.45
C GLY A 256 15.74 12.04 0.42
N HIS A 257 15.33 10.84 0.03
CA HIS A 257 15.65 9.62 0.78
C HIS A 257 17.11 9.21 0.59
N ALA A 258 17.76 8.84 1.70
CA ALA A 258 19.09 8.25 1.69
C ALA A 258 19.01 6.76 1.32
N ILE A 259 19.51 6.38 0.16
CA ILE A 259 19.48 5.00 -0.34
C ILE A 259 20.57 4.09 0.24
N GLN A 260 21.59 4.67 0.89
CA GLN A 260 22.62 3.89 1.54
C GLN A 260 22.03 2.96 2.61
N SER A 261 22.40 1.69 2.58
CA SER A 261 21.90 0.63 3.47
C SER A 261 20.38 0.37 3.32
N ALA A 262 19.75 0.81 2.24
CA ALA A 262 18.40 0.36 1.89
C ALA A 262 18.42 -1.09 1.44
N VAL A 263 17.34 -1.81 1.69
CA VAL A 263 17.07 -3.11 1.08
C VAL A 263 16.30 -2.94 -0.21
N PHE A 264 16.35 -3.94 -1.08
CA PHE A 264 15.52 -3.95 -2.28
C PHE A 264 14.93 -5.33 -2.55
N ALA A 265 13.83 -5.34 -3.27
CA ALA A 265 13.25 -6.53 -3.87
C ALA A 265 13.07 -6.30 -5.37
N ALA A 266 13.21 -7.37 -6.14
CA ALA A 266 13.02 -7.40 -7.58
C ALA A 266 12.22 -8.63 -7.98
N ASP A 267 11.40 -8.49 -9.00
CA ASP A 267 10.63 -9.59 -9.62
C ASP A 267 11.31 -10.14 -10.89
N ALA A 268 12.58 -10.02 -11.00
CA ALA A 268 13.36 -10.38 -12.21
C ALA A 268 13.69 -11.86 -12.31
#